data_6db57181e2781024304013b142f61eb0
#
_entry.id   6db57181e2781024304013b142f61eb0
#
_cell.length_a   1.000
_cell.length_b   1.000
_cell.length_c   1.000
_cell.angle_alpha   90.00
_cell.angle_beta   90.00
_cell.angle_gamma   90.00
#
_symmetry.space_group_name_H-M   'P 1'
#
loop_
_entity.id
_entity.type
_entity.pdbx_description
1 polymer ?
#
loop_
_entity_poly.entity_id
_entity_poly.type
_entity_poly.pdbx_seq_one_letter_code
_entity_poly.pdbx_strand_id
1 'polypeptide(L)'
;MEEQKTELKMIRMSEVESQEVKWLWYPFIPYGKLTIIQGDPGDGKTTLVLNIAAKLSKGECLDSDMDVQEPVNVIYQTAEDGLADTVKPRLEIAGADCEKILVIDESDKSLSMADERLEEALAKTEAKVLILDPIQAYLGGGMDMNRANEAIDMTKKLGALAEKYQCAILLIGHMNKAS
;
A
#
# COMPACT_ATOMS: atom_id res chain seq x y z
N MET A 1 13.01 30.19 26.45
CA MET A 1 12.81 29.36 25.23
C MET A 1 12.09 30.27 24.25
N GLU A 2 12.79 30.76 23.24
CA GLU A 2 12.16 31.54 22.16
C GLU A 2 11.31 30.59 21.32
N GLU A 3 10.00 30.83 21.26
CA GLU A 3 9.11 30.21 20.30
C GLU A 3 9.57 30.60 18.89
N GLN A 4 10.12 29.65 18.14
CA GLN A 4 10.39 29.85 16.71
C GLN A 4 9.06 30.13 16.01
N LYS A 5 8.78 31.39 15.76
CA LYS A 5 7.60 31.81 15.01
C LYS A 5 7.71 31.27 13.58
N THR A 6 6.89 30.29 13.25
CA THR A 6 6.86 29.74 11.89
C THR A 6 6.40 30.80 10.91
N GLU A 7 7.25 31.14 9.94
CA GLU A 7 6.93 32.14 8.93
C GLU A 7 5.88 31.58 7.94
N LEU A 8 4.84 32.36 7.68
CA LEU A 8 3.82 31.99 6.69
C LEU A 8 4.44 31.99 5.28
N LYS A 9 4.46 30.87 4.61
CA LYS A 9 4.84 30.72 3.20
C LYS A 9 3.60 30.41 2.37
N MET A 10 3.40 31.14 1.30
CA MET A 10 2.30 30.92 0.35
C MET A 10 2.87 30.70 -1.05
N ILE A 11 2.29 29.74 -1.78
CA ILE A 11 2.65 29.43 -3.17
C ILE A 11 1.44 29.75 -4.04
N ARG A 12 1.66 30.46 -5.15
CA ARG A 12 0.60 30.70 -6.15
C ARG A 12 0.48 29.48 -7.04
N MET A 13 -0.73 29.03 -7.31
CA MET A 13 -0.95 27.89 -8.19
C MET A 13 -0.43 28.11 -9.62
N SER A 14 -0.31 29.37 -10.07
CA SER A 14 0.32 29.73 -11.35
C SER A 14 1.85 29.49 -11.38
N GLU A 15 2.46 29.32 -10.24
CA GLU A 15 3.90 29.03 -10.09
C GLU A 15 4.18 27.52 -9.96
N VAL A 16 3.13 26.70 -9.85
CA VAL A 16 3.24 25.25 -9.73
C VAL A 16 3.22 24.63 -11.13
N GLU A 17 4.26 23.88 -11.44
CA GLU A 17 4.30 23.10 -12.70
C GLU A 17 3.42 21.86 -12.60
N SER A 18 2.58 21.64 -13.60
CA SER A 18 1.74 20.43 -13.68
C SER A 18 2.62 19.22 -13.98
N GLN A 19 2.38 18.12 -13.28
CA GLN A 19 3.04 16.85 -13.51
C GLN A 19 2.02 15.80 -13.95
N GLU A 20 2.42 14.97 -14.91
CA GLU A 20 1.60 13.84 -15.35
C GLU A 20 1.60 12.75 -14.29
N VAL A 21 0.42 12.20 -14.00
CA VAL A 21 0.25 11.06 -13.09
C VAL A 21 0.49 9.77 -13.85
N LYS A 22 1.43 8.96 -13.40
CA LYS A 22 1.61 7.60 -13.91
C LYS A 22 0.68 6.64 -13.17
N TRP A 23 0.08 5.70 -13.88
CA TRP A 23 -0.92 4.79 -13.36
C TRP A 23 -0.44 3.36 -13.38
N LEU A 24 -0.64 2.65 -12.26
CA LEU A 24 -0.56 1.21 -12.19
C LEU A 24 -1.82 0.58 -12.80
N TRP A 25 -2.97 1.18 -12.54
CA TRP A 25 -4.28 0.82 -13.10
C TRP A 25 -5.14 2.08 -13.22
N TYR A 26 -5.28 2.58 -14.44
CA TYR A 26 -6.09 3.77 -14.73
C TYR A 26 -7.59 3.47 -14.63
N PRO A 27 -8.42 4.31 -14.04
CA PRO A 27 -8.09 5.52 -13.26
C PRO A 27 -8.04 5.26 -11.73
N PHE A 28 -7.78 4.05 -11.29
CA PHE A 28 -8.01 3.60 -9.91
C PHE A 28 -6.75 3.63 -9.03
N ILE A 29 -5.61 3.21 -9.58
CA ILE A 29 -4.39 3.03 -8.78
C ILE A 29 -3.22 3.80 -9.42
N PRO A 30 -2.90 5.00 -8.93
CA PRO A 30 -1.74 5.75 -9.39
C PRO A 30 -0.44 5.28 -8.73
N TYR A 31 0.68 5.41 -9.43
CA TYR A 31 1.99 5.32 -8.81
C TYR A 31 2.29 6.56 -7.96
N GLY A 32 3.12 6.40 -6.93
CA GLY A 32 3.54 7.47 -6.04
C GLY A 32 2.43 7.95 -5.10
N LYS A 33 1.35 7.20 -4.96
CA LYS A 33 0.18 7.57 -4.13
C LYS A 33 -0.33 6.38 -3.31
N LEU A 34 -1.19 6.70 -2.33
CA LEU A 34 -1.96 5.72 -1.58
C LEU A 34 -3.31 5.50 -2.26
N THR A 35 -3.75 4.26 -2.30
CA THR A 35 -5.11 3.88 -2.69
C THR A 35 -5.73 3.07 -1.57
N ILE A 36 -6.93 3.46 -1.13
CA ILE A 36 -7.68 2.73 -0.12
C ILE A 36 -8.77 1.92 -0.82
N ILE A 37 -8.78 0.61 -0.59
CA ILE A 37 -9.84 -0.30 -1.04
C ILE A 37 -10.64 -0.69 0.20
N GLN A 38 -11.88 -0.22 0.30
CA GLN A 38 -12.73 -0.39 1.47
C GLN A 38 -14.04 -1.06 1.11
N GLY A 39 -14.58 -1.86 2.03
CA GLY A 39 -15.86 -2.55 1.87
C GLY A 39 -16.14 -3.47 3.05
N ASP A 40 -17.31 -4.11 3.04
CA ASP A 40 -17.71 -5.05 4.09
C ASP A 40 -16.82 -6.33 4.09
N PRO A 41 -16.70 -7.01 5.24
CA PRO A 41 -16.09 -8.35 5.28
C PRO A 41 -16.79 -9.29 4.29
N GLY A 42 -15.99 -10.02 3.51
CA GLY A 42 -16.52 -10.95 2.51
C GLY A 42 -16.70 -10.37 1.10
N ASP A 43 -16.53 -9.07 0.88
CA ASP A 43 -16.66 -8.43 -0.45
C ASP A 43 -15.56 -8.82 -1.45
N GLY A 44 -14.63 -9.69 -1.08
CA GLY A 44 -13.59 -10.17 -1.97
C GLY A 44 -12.38 -9.22 -2.13
N LYS A 45 -12.19 -8.26 -1.24
CA LYS A 45 -11.07 -7.29 -1.29
C LYS A 45 -9.70 -7.98 -1.33
N THR A 46 -9.44 -8.92 -0.41
CA THR A 46 -8.22 -9.73 -0.40
C THR A 46 -8.05 -10.50 -1.70
N THR A 47 -9.12 -11.12 -2.21
CA THR A 47 -9.08 -11.83 -3.49
C THR A 47 -8.72 -10.88 -4.63
N LEU A 48 -9.28 -9.68 -4.66
CA LEU A 48 -8.96 -8.66 -5.66
C LEU A 48 -7.46 -8.31 -5.63
N VAL A 49 -6.91 -7.96 -4.46
CA VAL A 49 -5.50 -7.54 -4.38
C VAL A 49 -4.52 -8.68 -4.62
N LEU A 50 -4.84 -9.92 -4.26
CA LEU A 50 -4.03 -11.08 -4.61
C LEU A 50 -4.03 -11.34 -6.13
N ASN A 51 -5.17 -11.14 -6.81
CA ASN A 51 -5.22 -11.21 -8.28
C ASN A 51 -4.43 -10.09 -8.95
N ILE A 52 -4.49 -8.87 -8.42
CA ILE A 52 -3.65 -7.75 -8.88
C ILE A 52 -2.17 -8.12 -8.71
N ALA A 53 -1.76 -8.59 -7.53
CA ALA A 53 -0.39 -9.00 -7.26
C ALA A 53 0.06 -10.13 -8.20
N ALA A 54 -0.79 -11.14 -8.45
CA ALA A 54 -0.50 -12.24 -9.35
C ALA A 54 -0.25 -11.76 -10.78
N LYS A 55 -1.12 -10.93 -11.33
CA LYS A 55 -0.96 -10.38 -12.69
C LYS A 55 0.32 -9.55 -12.80
N LEU A 56 0.56 -8.66 -11.85
CA LEU A 56 1.75 -7.78 -11.84
C LEU A 56 3.05 -8.56 -11.71
N SER A 57 3.07 -9.64 -10.93
CA SER A 57 4.25 -10.52 -10.79
C SER A 57 4.69 -11.16 -12.11
N LYS A 58 3.77 -11.25 -13.08
CA LYS A 58 4.00 -11.81 -14.42
C LYS A 58 4.07 -10.76 -15.53
N GLY A 59 3.88 -9.48 -15.20
CA GLY A 59 3.79 -8.42 -16.19
C GLY A 59 2.51 -8.44 -17.00
N GLU A 60 1.47 -9.10 -16.51
CA GLU A 60 0.16 -9.11 -17.16
C GLU A 60 -0.58 -7.78 -16.92
N CYS A 61 -1.30 -7.32 -17.94
CA CYS A 61 -2.12 -6.12 -17.83
C CYS A 61 -3.27 -6.31 -16.84
N LEU A 62 -3.55 -5.29 -16.05
CA LEU A 62 -4.73 -5.27 -15.15
C LEU A 62 -6.01 -5.00 -15.93
N ASP A 63 -5.92 -4.26 -17.05
CA ASP A 63 -7.01 -3.91 -17.95
C ASP A 63 -6.60 -4.18 -19.41
N SER A 64 -7.60 -4.47 -20.27
CA SER A 64 -7.39 -4.72 -21.70
C SER A 64 -6.84 -3.52 -22.47
N ASP A 65 -7.07 -2.31 -21.93
CA ASP A 65 -6.66 -1.06 -22.58
C ASP A 65 -5.26 -0.59 -22.14
N MET A 66 -4.59 -1.38 -21.28
CA MET A 66 -3.23 -1.10 -20.81
C MET A 66 -2.19 -1.86 -21.63
N ASP A 67 -1.05 -1.22 -21.83
CA ASP A 67 0.11 -1.88 -22.43
C ASP A 67 0.67 -2.98 -21.50
N VAL A 68 1.28 -4.00 -22.12
CA VAL A 68 2.00 -5.06 -21.39
C VAL A 68 3.08 -4.42 -20.55
N GLN A 69 3.16 -4.81 -19.28
CA GLN A 69 4.12 -4.30 -18.32
C GLN A 69 5.23 -5.34 -18.10
N GLU A 70 6.39 -4.86 -17.64
CA GLU A 70 7.41 -5.77 -17.12
C GLU A 70 6.95 -6.37 -15.77
N PRO A 71 7.30 -7.64 -15.48
CA PRO A 71 7.06 -8.23 -14.17
C PRO A 71 7.68 -7.40 -13.04
N VAL A 72 6.89 -7.10 -12.01
CA VAL A 72 7.34 -6.29 -10.88
C VAL A 72 7.28 -7.03 -9.56
N ASN A 73 8.12 -6.64 -8.61
CA ASN A 73 8.04 -7.13 -7.25
C ASN A 73 6.87 -6.46 -6.52
N VAL A 74 6.14 -7.26 -5.75
CA VAL A 74 5.02 -6.85 -4.92
C VAL A 74 5.32 -7.24 -3.48
N ILE A 75 5.20 -6.31 -2.55
CA ILE A 75 5.23 -6.60 -1.11
C ILE A 75 3.78 -6.73 -0.64
N TYR A 76 3.41 -7.91 -0.12
CA TYR A 76 2.08 -8.17 0.42
C TYR A 76 2.17 -8.49 1.90
N GLN A 77 1.63 -7.62 2.74
CA GLN A 77 1.55 -7.82 4.18
C GLN A 77 0.12 -8.16 4.59
N THR A 78 -0.02 -9.24 5.33
CA THR A 78 -1.29 -9.64 5.94
C THR A 78 -1.10 -9.97 7.41
N ALA A 79 -2.07 -9.60 8.23
CA ALA A 79 -2.09 -9.93 9.65
C ALA A 79 -3.19 -10.94 10.03
N GLU A 80 -4.06 -11.27 9.08
CA GLU A 80 -5.21 -12.15 9.33
C GLU A 80 -5.05 -13.52 8.68
N ASP A 81 -4.47 -13.58 7.48
CA ASP A 81 -4.36 -14.80 6.68
C ASP A 81 -3.00 -15.48 6.86
N GLY A 82 -3.00 -16.81 7.05
CA GLY A 82 -1.78 -17.61 7.08
C GLY A 82 -1.09 -17.65 5.72
N LEU A 83 0.24 -17.44 5.71
CA LEU A 83 0.99 -17.41 4.46
C LEU A 83 0.98 -18.74 3.73
N ALA A 84 1.15 -19.86 4.47
CA ALA A 84 1.33 -21.18 3.89
C ALA A 84 0.02 -21.85 3.48
N ASP A 85 -1.04 -21.64 4.23
CA ASP A 85 -2.31 -22.34 4.08
C ASP A 85 -3.39 -21.52 3.36
N THR A 86 -3.23 -20.21 3.30
CA THR A 86 -4.23 -19.31 2.72
C THR A 86 -3.68 -18.45 1.59
N VAL A 87 -2.65 -17.65 1.85
CA VAL A 87 -2.14 -16.67 0.88
C VAL A 87 -1.47 -17.36 -0.30
N LYS A 88 -0.49 -18.23 -0.03
CA LYS A 88 0.26 -18.91 -1.09
C LYS A 88 -0.63 -19.75 -2.01
N PRO A 89 -1.55 -20.61 -1.51
CA PRO A 89 -2.46 -21.34 -2.39
C PRO A 89 -3.33 -20.45 -3.26
N ARG A 90 -3.81 -19.31 -2.74
CA ARG A 90 -4.60 -18.35 -3.53
C ARG A 90 -3.76 -17.66 -4.62
N LEU A 91 -2.52 -17.33 -4.33
CA LEU A 91 -1.59 -16.78 -5.33
C LEU A 91 -1.28 -17.79 -6.43
N GLU A 92 -1.05 -19.05 -6.07
CA GLU A 92 -0.82 -20.14 -7.04
C GLU A 92 -2.04 -20.36 -7.95
N ILE A 93 -3.26 -20.37 -7.37
CA ILE A 93 -4.51 -20.47 -8.15
C ILE A 93 -4.67 -19.26 -9.08
N ALA A 94 -4.29 -18.06 -8.63
CA ALA A 94 -4.29 -16.86 -9.46
C ALA A 94 -3.17 -16.83 -10.50
N GLY A 95 -2.27 -17.83 -10.50
CA GLY A 95 -1.18 -17.97 -11.45
C GLY A 95 -0.01 -17.02 -11.20
N ALA A 96 0.22 -16.59 -9.95
CA ALA A 96 1.29 -15.67 -9.60
C ALA A 96 2.69 -16.28 -9.82
N ASP A 97 3.65 -15.44 -10.18
CA ASP A 97 5.07 -15.71 -9.95
C ASP A 97 5.39 -15.40 -8.48
N CYS A 98 5.40 -16.42 -7.63
CA CYS A 98 5.61 -16.26 -6.20
C CYS A 98 7.03 -15.79 -5.84
N GLU A 99 8.00 -15.82 -6.74
CA GLU A 99 9.33 -15.23 -6.51
C GLU A 99 9.30 -13.70 -6.52
N LYS A 100 8.27 -13.13 -7.13
CA LYS A 100 8.03 -11.69 -7.20
C LYS A 100 7.11 -11.18 -6.08
N ILE A 101 6.52 -12.07 -5.28
CA ILE A 101 5.64 -11.71 -4.15
C ILE A 101 6.43 -11.88 -2.86
N LEU A 102 6.65 -10.78 -2.18
CA LEU A 102 7.51 -10.69 -1.00
C LEU A 102 6.70 -10.34 0.24
N VAL A 103 7.12 -10.85 1.38
CA VAL A 103 6.52 -10.56 2.69
C VAL A 103 7.63 -10.17 3.65
N ILE A 104 7.40 -9.14 4.46
CA ILE A 104 8.31 -8.80 5.56
C ILE A 104 8.02 -9.77 6.70
N ASP A 105 9.04 -10.46 7.20
CA ASP A 105 8.88 -11.38 8.33
C ASP A 105 8.58 -10.61 9.62
N GLU A 106 7.49 -10.99 10.27
CA GLU A 106 7.00 -10.41 11.53
C GLU A 106 7.18 -11.34 12.73
N SER A 107 7.90 -12.47 12.57
CA SER A 107 8.07 -13.46 13.63
C SER A 107 8.70 -12.89 14.91
N ASP A 108 9.64 -11.97 14.76
CA ASP A 108 10.35 -11.33 15.91
C ASP A 108 9.64 -10.06 16.38
N LYS A 109 9.00 -9.32 15.48
CA LYS A 109 8.39 -8.03 15.78
C LYS A 109 7.29 -7.70 14.79
N SER A 110 6.09 -7.44 15.32
CA SER A 110 4.96 -6.95 14.52
C SER A 110 5.30 -5.69 13.75
N LEU A 111 4.74 -5.56 12.56
CA LEU A 111 4.91 -4.40 11.70
C LEU A 111 3.87 -3.33 12.02
N SER A 112 4.24 -2.06 11.84
CA SER A 112 3.31 -0.93 11.86
C SER A 112 3.49 -0.09 10.59
N MET A 113 2.51 0.76 10.29
CA MET A 113 2.59 1.67 9.13
C MET A 113 3.75 2.68 9.21
N ALA A 114 4.32 2.91 10.40
CA ALA A 114 5.46 3.79 10.62
C ALA A 114 6.79 3.06 10.73
N ASP A 115 6.81 1.74 10.54
CA ASP A 115 8.00 0.91 10.70
C ASP A 115 9.00 1.15 9.57
N GLU A 116 10.26 1.37 9.92
CA GLU A 116 11.35 1.64 8.97
C GLU A 116 11.63 0.45 8.04
N ARG A 117 11.24 -0.77 8.44
CA ARG A 117 11.36 -1.97 7.59
C ARG A 117 10.54 -1.87 6.31
N LEU A 118 9.46 -1.06 6.27
CA LEU A 118 8.70 -0.81 5.04
C LEU A 118 9.56 -0.07 4.01
N GLU A 119 10.26 0.96 4.44
CA GLU A 119 11.16 1.71 3.57
C GLU A 119 12.35 0.85 3.13
N GLU A 120 12.96 0.12 4.06
CA GLU A 120 14.07 -0.79 3.77
C GLU A 120 13.66 -1.86 2.75
N ALA A 121 12.48 -2.45 2.90
CA ALA A 121 11.94 -3.44 1.97
C ALA A 121 11.73 -2.85 0.58
N LEU A 122 11.12 -1.66 0.47
CA LEU A 122 10.94 -0.97 -0.82
C LEU A 122 12.29 -0.67 -1.49
N ALA A 123 13.26 -0.19 -0.72
CA ALA A 123 14.60 0.13 -1.23
C ALA A 123 15.37 -1.12 -1.73
N LYS A 124 15.29 -2.23 -0.99
CA LYS A 124 16.02 -3.46 -1.32
C LYS A 124 15.38 -4.25 -2.47
N THR A 125 14.07 -4.26 -2.54
CA THR A 125 13.34 -5.09 -3.50
C THR A 125 12.93 -4.34 -4.77
N GLU A 126 13.03 -3.00 -4.76
CA GLU A 126 12.53 -2.14 -5.82
C GLU A 126 11.05 -2.42 -6.16
N ALA A 127 10.29 -2.88 -5.15
CA ALA A 127 8.89 -3.23 -5.32
C ALA A 127 8.06 -2.04 -5.82
N LYS A 128 7.19 -2.29 -6.77
CA LYS A 128 6.31 -1.28 -7.36
C LYS A 128 4.95 -1.22 -6.71
N VAL A 129 4.65 -2.21 -5.87
CA VAL A 129 3.41 -2.27 -5.10
C VAL A 129 3.69 -2.73 -3.68
N LEU A 130 3.11 -2.04 -2.70
CA LEU A 130 3.03 -2.44 -1.31
C LEU A 130 1.54 -2.56 -0.93
N ILE A 131 1.13 -3.71 -0.40
CA ILE A 131 -0.24 -3.98 0.03
C ILE A 131 -0.25 -4.25 1.53
N LEU A 132 -1.11 -3.56 2.28
CA LEU A 132 -1.36 -3.79 3.70
C LEU A 132 -2.81 -4.27 3.88
N ASP A 133 -3.00 -5.52 4.30
CA ASP A 133 -4.31 -6.20 4.39
C ASP A 133 -4.51 -6.90 5.75
N PRO A 134 -5.37 -6.39 6.64
CA PRO A 134 -6.05 -5.11 6.58
C PRO A 134 -5.22 -3.97 7.21
N ILE A 135 -5.46 -2.73 6.80
CA ILE A 135 -4.80 -1.54 7.35
C ILE A 135 -4.94 -1.44 8.88
N GLN A 136 -6.08 -1.87 9.42
CA GLN A 136 -6.37 -1.79 10.85
C GLN A 136 -5.33 -2.53 11.71
N ALA A 137 -4.77 -3.62 11.21
CA ALA A 137 -3.76 -4.39 11.91
C ALA A 137 -2.43 -3.62 12.09
N TYR A 138 -2.17 -2.65 11.23
CA TYR A 138 -0.92 -1.88 11.18
C TYR A 138 -1.02 -0.49 11.81
N LEU A 139 -2.22 -0.10 12.30
CA LEU A 139 -2.46 1.18 12.97
C LEU A 139 -2.07 1.20 14.47
N GLY A 140 -1.73 0.04 15.05
CA GLY A 140 -1.49 -0.09 16.49
C GLY A 140 -2.80 -0.18 17.32
N GLY A 141 -2.79 -0.94 18.42
CA GLY A 141 -4.00 -1.33 19.15
C GLY A 141 -4.70 -0.22 19.97
N GLY A 142 -6.02 -0.11 19.90
CA GLY A 142 -7.00 0.66 20.69
C GLY A 142 -7.45 2.00 20.07
N MET A 143 -8.73 2.33 20.13
CA MET A 143 -9.28 3.58 19.58
C MET A 143 -9.29 4.71 20.60
N ASP A 144 -8.51 5.77 20.36
CA ASP A 144 -8.54 7.03 21.09
C ASP A 144 -8.29 8.20 20.12
N MET A 145 -8.76 9.42 20.45
CA MET A 145 -8.59 10.61 19.57
C MET A 145 -7.11 10.92 19.26
N ASN A 146 -6.18 10.61 20.15
CA ASN A 146 -4.75 10.72 19.88
C ASN A 146 -4.30 9.84 18.71
N ARG A 147 -4.97 8.73 18.44
CA ARG A 147 -4.64 7.78 17.38
C ARG A 147 -5.16 8.19 16.01
N ALA A 148 -6.19 9.03 15.95
CA ALA A 148 -6.61 9.62 14.68
C ALA A 148 -5.49 10.51 14.12
N ASN A 149 -4.81 11.27 14.98
CA ASN A 149 -3.65 12.08 14.58
C ASN A 149 -2.44 11.21 14.20
N GLU A 150 -2.18 10.15 14.97
CA GLU A 150 -1.11 9.19 14.64
C GLU A 150 -1.38 8.49 13.30
N ALA A 151 -2.62 8.07 13.03
CA ALA A 151 -3.00 7.46 11.76
C ALA A 151 -2.81 8.43 10.58
N ILE A 152 -3.12 9.72 10.76
CA ILE A 152 -2.87 10.75 9.76
C ILE A 152 -1.37 10.89 9.49
N ASP A 153 -0.53 10.92 10.53
CA ASP A 153 0.91 11.05 10.37
C ASP A 153 1.55 9.81 9.75
N MET A 154 1.07 8.61 10.11
CA MET A 154 1.47 7.36 9.47
C MET A 154 1.09 7.33 7.98
N THR A 155 -0.13 7.77 7.64
CA THR A 155 -0.59 7.86 6.26
C THR A 155 0.25 8.85 5.44
N LYS A 156 0.62 10.00 6.02
CA LYS A 156 1.54 10.95 5.39
C LYS A 156 2.92 10.33 5.12
N LYS A 157 3.47 9.58 6.08
CA LYS A 157 4.76 8.88 5.91
C LYS A 157 4.68 7.85 4.78
N LEU A 158 3.63 7.02 4.73
CA LEU A 158 3.43 6.09 3.63
C LEU A 158 3.28 6.81 2.28
N GLY A 159 2.55 7.92 2.25
CA GLY A 159 2.44 8.77 1.05
C GLY A 159 3.79 9.27 0.56
N ALA A 160 4.65 9.70 1.48
CA ALA A 160 6.02 10.13 1.15
C ALA A 160 6.88 8.96 0.63
N LEU A 161 6.73 7.75 1.19
CA LEU A 161 7.39 6.54 0.68
C LEU A 161 6.90 6.18 -0.73
N ALA A 162 5.58 6.22 -0.96
CA ALA A 162 5.01 5.97 -2.29
C ALA A 162 5.62 6.90 -3.34
N GLU A 163 5.69 8.20 -3.04
CA GLU A 163 6.27 9.21 -3.92
C GLU A 163 7.77 9.00 -4.13
N LYS A 164 8.53 8.77 -3.04
CA LYS A 164 9.97 8.56 -3.09
C LYS A 164 10.37 7.36 -3.95
N TYR A 165 9.68 6.24 -3.79
CA TYR A 165 9.98 4.99 -4.48
C TYR A 165 9.16 4.80 -5.76
N GLN A 166 8.29 5.75 -6.11
CA GLN A 166 7.40 5.67 -7.27
C GLN A 166 6.67 4.33 -7.30
N CYS A 167 6.15 3.90 -6.14
CA CYS A 167 5.36 2.69 -5.97
C CYS A 167 3.90 3.04 -5.65
N ALA A 168 2.99 2.12 -5.95
CA ALA A 168 1.61 2.20 -5.50
C ALA A 168 1.47 1.54 -4.12
N ILE A 169 0.84 2.21 -3.16
CA ILE A 169 0.57 1.61 -1.85
C ILE A 169 -0.94 1.40 -1.72
N LEU A 170 -1.35 0.13 -1.55
CA LEU A 170 -2.74 -0.28 -1.41
C LEU A 170 -3.03 -0.58 0.06
N LEU A 171 -4.02 0.09 0.61
CA LEU A 171 -4.48 -0.07 1.98
C LEU A 171 -5.86 -0.71 1.96
N ILE A 172 -5.98 -1.93 2.48
CA ILE A 172 -7.25 -2.65 2.50
C ILE A 172 -7.95 -2.39 3.82
N GLY A 173 -9.12 -1.75 3.75
CA GLY A 173 -9.92 -1.38 4.92
C GLY A 173 -11.18 -2.22 5.07
N HIS A 174 -11.52 -2.59 6.31
CA HIS A 174 -12.82 -3.10 6.66
C HIS A 174 -13.71 -1.96 7.14
N MET A 175 -14.93 -1.88 6.62
CA MET A 175 -15.91 -0.93 7.16
C MET A 175 -16.43 -1.48 8.49
N ASN A 176 -16.31 -0.68 9.56
CA ASN A 176 -17.03 -1.00 10.80
C ASN A 176 -18.49 -0.71 10.55
N LYS A 177 -19.35 -1.72 10.70
CA LYS A 177 -20.78 -1.47 10.81
C LYS A 177 -20.96 -0.58 12.03
N ALA A 178 -21.37 0.67 11.82
CA ALA A 178 -21.82 1.51 12.90
C ALA A 178 -22.99 0.78 13.58
N SER A 179 -22.79 0.40 14.84
CA SER A 179 -23.83 -0.16 15.70
C SER A 179 -24.84 0.90 16.09
#